data_3491ea04d82c2cdd4aba5464a824cd87
#
_entry.id   3491ea04d82c2cdd4aba5464a824cd87
#
_cell.length_a   1.000
_cell.length_b   1.000
_cell.length_c   1.000
_cell.angle_alpha   90.00
_cell.angle_beta   90.00
_cell.angle_gamma   90.00
#
_symmetry.space_group_name_H-M   'P 1'
#
loop_
_entity.id
_entity.type
_entity.pdbx_description
1 polymer ?
#
loop_
_entity_poly.entity_id
_entity_poly.type
_entity_poly.pdbx_seq_one_letter_code
_entity_poly.pdbx_strand_id
1 'polypeptide(L)'
;MSEDDDDLELFRKAVGDARPLRSSRVYHAAPKPRPTPRQFLRDERQALIDSLSDNYIPAHELESGEELLYLRQGHAPDILSKLRRGHWVVQAAIDLHGMVSDEARAYVAEFLAECKKRGIRCVRIVHGKGLGSRNREPVLKHKLRNWLMQKDEVIAYAQARREDGGSGAVVVLLKAG
;
A
#
# COMPACT_ATOMS: atom_id res chain seq x y z
N MET A 1 3.36 64.89 17.88
CA MET A 1 2.35 64.63 16.83
C MET A 1 3.03 63.76 15.79
N SER A 2 2.58 62.53 15.65
CA SER A 2 3.19 61.56 14.76
C SER A 2 2.50 61.64 13.38
N GLU A 3 3.27 61.34 12.33
CA GLU A 3 2.75 61.29 10.94
C GLU A 3 1.50 60.39 10.80
N ASP A 4 1.37 59.39 11.66
CA ASP A 4 0.21 58.48 11.70
C ASP A 4 -1.11 59.17 12.13
N ASP A 5 -1.03 60.27 12.94
CA ASP A 5 -2.23 61.03 13.35
C ASP A 5 -2.76 61.92 12.21
N ASP A 6 -1.86 62.50 11.43
CA ASP A 6 -2.21 63.32 10.26
C ASP A 6 -2.85 62.48 9.13
N ASP A 7 -2.35 61.27 8.88
CA ASP A 7 -2.90 60.31 7.93
C ASP A 7 -4.30 59.83 8.33
N LEU A 8 -4.55 59.59 9.60
CA LEU A 8 -5.87 59.23 10.12
C LEU A 8 -6.90 60.41 10.00
N GLU A 9 -6.45 61.66 10.18
CA GLU A 9 -7.32 62.81 9.99
C GLU A 9 -7.65 63.04 8.52
N LEU A 10 -6.67 62.86 7.62
CA LEU A 10 -6.88 62.95 6.17
C LEU A 10 -7.87 61.87 5.70
N PHE A 11 -7.72 60.66 6.20
CA PHE A 11 -8.65 59.57 5.90
C PHE A 11 -10.07 59.85 6.38
N ARG A 12 -10.25 60.31 7.63
CA ARG A 12 -11.56 60.68 8.19
C ARG A 12 -12.23 61.81 7.38
N LYS A 13 -11.44 62.78 6.91
CA LYS A 13 -11.93 63.88 6.10
C LYS A 13 -12.35 63.41 4.70
N ALA A 14 -11.61 62.45 4.10
CA ALA A 14 -11.91 61.89 2.79
C ALA A 14 -13.13 60.98 2.79
N VAL A 15 -13.44 60.29 3.90
CA VAL A 15 -14.59 59.37 4.03
C VAL A 15 -15.78 60.00 4.80
N GLY A 16 -15.70 61.26 5.19
CA GLY A 16 -16.73 61.93 6.02
C GLY A 16 -18.14 62.01 5.40
N ASP A 17 -18.27 61.93 4.09
CA ASP A 17 -19.52 61.87 3.33
C ASP A 17 -19.93 60.47 2.91
N ALA A 18 -19.14 59.46 3.22
CA ALA A 18 -19.44 58.06 2.87
C ALA A 18 -20.64 57.56 3.68
N ARG A 19 -21.68 57.16 2.98
CA ARG A 19 -22.85 56.51 3.60
C ARG A 19 -22.66 54.99 3.61
N PRO A 20 -22.84 54.34 4.76
CA PRO A 20 -22.79 52.88 4.81
C PRO A 20 -23.84 52.26 3.87
N LEU A 21 -23.41 51.39 2.99
CA LEU A 21 -24.29 50.61 2.15
C LEU A 21 -25.12 49.68 3.04
N ARG A 22 -26.44 49.90 3.10
CA ARG A 22 -27.37 48.96 3.73
C ARG A 22 -27.53 47.77 2.79
N SER A 23 -26.72 46.71 3.01
CA SER A 23 -26.89 45.45 2.31
C SER A 23 -27.92 44.59 3.04
N SER A 24 -29.01 44.30 2.38
CA SER A 24 -29.98 43.28 2.87
C SER A 24 -29.57 41.86 2.50
N ARG A 25 -28.36 41.67 1.92
CA ARG A 25 -27.88 40.36 1.57
C ARG A 25 -27.40 39.64 2.84
N VAL A 26 -28.12 38.59 3.21
CA VAL A 26 -27.65 37.66 4.22
C VAL A 26 -26.50 36.87 3.61
N TYR A 27 -25.31 37.02 4.17
CA TYR A 27 -24.15 36.24 3.76
C TYR A 27 -24.25 34.87 4.39
N HIS A 28 -24.64 33.88 3.60
CA HIS A 28 -24.56 32.49 3.99
C HIS A 28 -23.13 32.00 3.78
N ALA A 29 -22.33 31.97 4.83
CA ALA A 29 -21.01 31.34 4.76
C ALA A 29 -21.20 29.87 4.38
N ALA A 30 -20.51 29.44 3.32
CA ALA A 30 -20.51 28.02 2.95
C ALA A 30 -20.02 27.19 4.13
N PRO A 31 -20.64 26.04 4.40
CA PRO A 31 -20.22 25.17 5.50
C PRO A 31 -18.76 24.79 5.31
N LYS A 32 -17.96 24.98 6.36
CA LYS A 32 -16.54 24.60 6.31
C LYS A 32 -16.43 23.10 6.03
N PRO A 33 -15.55 22.68 5.11
CA PRO A 33 -15.31 21.27 4.84
C PRO A 33 -14.86 20.58 6.14
N ARG A 34 -15.30 19.35 6.34
CA ARG A 34 -14.90 18.57 7.52
C ARG A 34 -13.37 18.36 7.49
N PRO A 35 -12.69 18.46 8.63
CA PRO A 35 -11.26 18.22 8.69
C PRO A 35 -10.95 16.78 8.28
N THR A 36 -10.02 16.61 7.33
CA THR A 36 -9.53 15.29 6.92
C THR A 36 -8.30 14.96 7.75
N PRO A 37 -8.23 13.81 8.42
CA PRO A 37 -7.10 13.45 9.28
C PRO A 37 -5.88 12.99 8.44
N ARG A 38 -5.30 13.90 7.65
CA ARG A 38 -4.22 13.58 6.69
C ARG A 38 -2.99 12.98 7.34
N GLN A 39 -2.62 13.46 8.53
CA GLN A 39 -1.46 12.93 9.26
C GLN A 39 -1.72 11.48 9.68
N PHE A 40 -2.85 11.22 10.30
CA PHE A 40 -3.24 9.86 10.70
C PHE A 40 -3.21 8.87 9.53
N LEU A 41 -3.76 9.26 8.36
CA LEU A 41 -3.75 8.41 7.16
C LEU A 41 -2.32 8.17 6.62
N ARG A 42 -1.42 9.16 6.75
CA ARG A 42 -0.01 8.99 6.40
C ARG A 42 0.70 8.04 7.34
N ASP A 43 0.48 8.19 8.64
CA ASP A 43 1.10 7.36 9.67
C ASP A 43 0.63 5.91 9.55
N GLU A 44 -0.66 5.69 9.29
CA GLU A 44 -1.23 4.37 9.04
C GLU A 44 -0.61 3.71 7.79
N ARG A 45 -0.47 4.48 6.70
CA ARG A 45 0.19 4.00 5.48
C ARG A 45 1.66 3.69 5.70
N GLN A 46 2.38 4.56 6.42
CA GLN A 46 3.80 4.35 6.73
C GLN A 46 3.99 3.11 7.59
N ALA A 47 3.15 2.90 8.61
CA ALA A 47 3.20 1.70 9.44
C ALA A 47 3.01 0.39 8.64
N LEU A 48 2.15 0.40 7.61
CA LEU A 48 1.99 -0.74 6.71
C LEU A 48 3.27 -1.04 5.92
N ILE A 49 3.92 -0.01 5.39
CA ILE A 49 5.17 -0.15 4.63
C ILE A 49 6.30 -0.63 5.55
N ASP A 50 6.43 -0.04 6.73
CA ASP A 50 7.46 -0.38 7.71
C ASP A 50 7.29 -1.79 8.29
N SER A 51 6.08 -2.37 8.17
CA SER A 51 5.81 -3.75 8.56
C SER A 51 6.46 -4.80 7.65
N LEU A 52 7.13 -4.40 6.57
CA LEU A 52 7.90 -5.25 5.67
C LEU A 52 9.37 -4.83 5.69
N SER A 53 10.27 -5.77 6.01
CA SER A 53 11.72 -5.55 5.99
C SER A 53 12.36 -6.33 4.84
N ASP A 54 13.36 -5.73 4.21
CA ASP A 54 14.17 -6.41 3.20
C ASP A 54 15.21 -7.37 3.81
N ASN A 55 15.49 -7.21 5.11
CA ASN A 55 16.56 -7.93 5.81
C ASN A 55 16.12 -9.19 6.55
N TYR A 56 14.83 -9.55 6.47
CA TYR A 56 14.34 -10.76 7.10
C TYR A 56 14.65 -11.98 6.23
N ILE A 57 15.65 -12.76 6.62
CA ILE A 57 15.96 -14.08 6.03
C ILE A 57 16.09 -15.08 7.17
N PRO A 58 15.14 -16.00 7.35
CA PRO A 58 15.29 -17.11 8.30
C PRO A 58 16.44 -17.99 7.85
N ALA A 59 17.38 -18.28 8.75
CA ALA A 59 18.61 -19.00 8.46
C ALA A 59 18.41 -20.40 7.84
N HIS A 60 17.28 -21.05 8.10
CA HIS A 60 16.96 -22.41 7.60
C HIS A 60 16.40 -22.43 6.17
N GLU A 61 16.20 -21.29 5.53
CA GLU A 61 15.55 -21.18 4.22
C GLU A 61 16.51 -20.72 3.10
N LEU A 62 17.78 -20.49 3.41
CA LEU A 62 18.81 -20.12 2.43
C LEU A 62 19.14 -21.24 1.43
N GLU A 63 18.73 -22.48 1.71
CA GLU A 63 19.11 -23.67 0.92
C GLU A 63 18.05 -24.20 -0.04
N SER A 64 16.82 -23.72 -0.01
CA SER A 64 15.79 -24.21 -0.92
C SER A 64 15.74 -23.44 -2.22
N GLY A 65 16.02 -24.17 -3.30
CA GLY A 65 16.14 -23.77 -4.68
C GLY A 65 15.18 -22.70 -5.23
N GLU A 66 15.33 -22.41 -6.51
CA GLU A 66 14.66 -21.30 -7.26
C GLU A 66 13.12 -21.21 -7.14
N GLU A 67 12.44 -22.19 -6.56
CA GLU A 67 10.99 -22.25 -6.47
C GLU A 67 10.47 -21.51 -5.22
N LEU A 68 9.55 -20.58 -5.42
CA LEU A 68 8.84 -19.90 -4.32
C LEU A 68 7.87 -20.90 -3.66
N LEU A 69 8.22 -21.39 -2.48
CA LEU A 69 7.41 -22.32 -1.70
C LEU A 69 7.52 -22.00 -0.22
N TYR A 70 6.40 -21.90 0.47
CA TYR A 70 6.36 -21.64 1.91
C TYR A 70 5.06 -22.15 2.53
N LEU A 71 5.19 -22.70 3.74
CA LEU A 71 4.06 -23.04 4.60
C LEU A 71 4.38 -22.59 6.02
N ARG A 72 3.49 -21.80 6.60
CA ARG A 72 3.62 -21.36 7.99
C ARG A 72 3.45 -22.54 8.94
N GLN A 73 4.28 -22.58 9.97
CA GLN A 73 4.21 -23.61 11.02
C GLN A 73 2.80 -23.69 11.62
N GLY A 74 2.39 -24.93 11.99
CA GLY A 74 1.07 -25.20 12.55
C GLY A 74 -0.04 -25.44 11.50
N HIS A 75 0.29 -25.42 10.22
CA HIS A 75 -0.65 -25.72 9.13
C HIS A 75 -0.34 -27.10 8.48
N ALA A 76 -1.38 -27.75 7.96
CA ALA A 76 -1.26 -29.08 7.35
C ALA A 76 -0.42 -29.04 6.05
N PRO A 77 0.54 -29.97 5.84
CA PRO A 77 1.43 -29.97 4.67
C PRO A 77 0.69 -30.09 3.32
N ASP A 78 -0.49 -30.67 3.30
CA ASP A 78 -1.31 -30.85 2.10
C ASP A 78 -1.81 -29.50 1.50
N ILE A 79 -1.77 -28.43 2.29
CA ILE A 79 -2.10 -27.07 1.82
C ILE A 79 -1.23 -26.67 0.64
N LEU A 80 0.08 -26.93 0.68
CA LEU A 80 0.97 -26.61 -0.43
C LEU A 80 0.62 -27.35 -1.71
N SER A 81 0.36 -28.65 -1.62
CA SER A 81 -0.02 -29.45 -2.78
C SER A 81 -1.38 -29.01 -3.34
N LYS A 82 -2.32 -28.68 -2.47
CA LYS A 82 -3.62 -28.13 -2.89
C LYS A 82 -3.47 -26.76 -3.56
N LEU A 83 -2.62 -25.88 -3.00
CA LEU A 83 -2.37 -24.55 -3.56
C LEU A 83 -1.75 -24.65 -4.96
N ARG A 84 -0.73 -25.50 -5.13
CA ARG A 84 -0.09 -25.76 -6.44
C ARG A 84 -1.05 -26.33 -7.50
N ARG A 85 -2.01 -27.16 -7.09
CA ARG A 85 -3.04 -27.70 -7.97
C ARG A 85 -4.17 -26.73 -8.29
N GLY A 86 -4.18 -25.53 -7.67
CA GLY A 86 -5.23 -24.53 -7.89
C GLY A 86 -6.55 -24.87 -7.20
N HIS A 87 -6.50 -25.53 -6.06
CA HIS A 87 -7.70 -25.88 -5.26
C HIS A 87 -8.49 -24.62 -4.84
N TRP A 88 -7.80 -23.50 -4.61
CA TRP A 88 -8.43 -22.21 -4.27
C TRP A 88 -8.50 -21.32 -5.51
N VAL A 89 -9.67 -20.74 -5.73
CA VAL A 89 -9.88 -19.75 -6.78
C VAL A 89 -9.15 -18.47 -6.42
N VAL A 90 -8.35 -17.94 -7.33
CA VAL A 90 -7.70 -16.63 -7.19
C VAL A 90 -8.77 -15.54 -7.23
N GLN A 91 -8.92 -14.81 -6.11
CA GLN A 91 -9.96 -13.81 -5.93
C GLN A 91 -9.47 -12.39 -6.23
N ALA A 92 -8.16 -12.15 -6.13
CA ALA A 92 -7.54 -10.86 -6.46
C ALA A 92 -6.12 -11.09 -6.99
N ALA A 93 -5.62 -10.15 -7.80
CA ALA A 93 -4.27 -10.21 -8.33
C ALA A 93 -3.66 -8.81 -8.43
N ILE A 94 -2.32 -8.74 -8.24
CA ILE A 94 -1.53 -7.55 -8.53
C ILE A 94 -0.34 -7.91 -9.42
N ASP A 95 0.15 -6.90 -10.13
CA ASP A 95 1.32 -7.03 -10.98
C ASP A 95 2.40 -6.01 -10.56
N LEU A 96 3.57 -6.53 -10.25
CA LEU A 96 4.74 -5.79 -9.78
C LEU A 96 5.84 -5.70 -10.84
N HIS A 97 5.62 -6.28 -12.03
CA HIS A 97 6.68 -6.32 -13.04
C HIS A 97 7.09 -4.89 -13.46
N GLY A 98 8.38 -4.65 -13.55
CA GLY A 98 8.92 -3.33 -13.88
C GLY A 98 8.91 -2.30 -12.75
N MET A 99 8.32 -2.61 -11.59
CA MET A 99 8.34 -1.71 -10.44
C MET A 99 9.72 -1.68 -9.75
N VAL A 100 10.05 -0.53 -9.17
CA VAL A 100 11.18 -0.40 -8.25
C VAL A 100 10.81 -1.08 -6.92
N SER A 101 11.82 -1.60 -6.23
CA SER A 101 11.66 -2.40 -5.01
C SER A 101 10.81 -1.71 -3.93
N ASP A 102 11.03 -0.41 -3.69
CA ASP A 102 10.32 0.31 -2.64
C ASP A 102 8.84 0.55 -2.99
N GLU A 103 8.57 0.83 -4.26
CA GLU A 103 7.19 0.94 -4.77
C GLU A 103 6.46 -0.41 -4.67
N ALA A 104 7.12 -1.50 -5.10
CA ALA A 104 6.57 -2.84 -5.02
C ALA A 104 6.28 -3.25 -3.58
N ARG A 105 7.17 -2.91 -2.62
CA ARG A 105 6.98 -3.18 -1.20
C ARG A 105 5.74 -2.48 -0.65
N ALA A 106 5.60 -1.19 -0.91
CA ALA A 106 4.44 -0.41 -0.50
C ALA A 106 3.14 -0.98 -1.10
N TYR A 107 3.18 -1.32 -2.37
CA TYR A 107 2.00 -1.85 -3.08
C TYR A 107 1.58 -3.23 -2.55
N VAL A 108 2.53 -4.13 -2.25
CA VAL A 108 2.24 -5.43 -1.61
C VAL A 108 1.63 -5.24 -0.23
N ALA A 109 2.18 -4.32 0.59
CA ALA A 109 1.67 -4.06 1.93
C ALA A 109 0.20 -3.58 1.91
N GLU A 110 -0.10 -2.61 1.05
CA GLU A 110 -1.46 -2.08 0.87
C GLU A 110 -2.42 -3.15 0.33
N PHE A 111 -1.97 -3.91 -0.66
CA PHE A 111 -2.77 -4.98 -1.26
C PHE A 111 -3.15 -6.06 -0.25
N LEU A 112 -2.20 -6.55 0.56
CA LEU A 112 -2.49 -7.56 1.58
C LEU A 112 -3.43 -7.03 2.66
N ALA A 113 -3.24 -5.79 3.09
CA ALA A 113 -4.12 -5.14 4.05
C ALA A 113 -5.55 -5.01 3.52
N GLU A 114 -5.73 -4.63 2.26
CA GLU A 114 -7.04 -4.56 1.61
C GLU A 114 -7.67 -5.95 1.44
N CYS A 115 -6.90 -6.95 1.03
CA CYS A 115 -7.37 -8.33 0.95
C CYS A 115 -7.89 -8.85 2.29
N LYS A 116 -7.16 -8.56 3.38
CA LYS A 116 -7.57 -8.90 4.74
C LYS A 116 -8.89 -8.23 5.12
N LYS A 117 -9.04 -6.91 4.87
CA LYS A 117 -10.29 -6.17 5.13
C LYS A 117 -11.49 -6.75 4.37
N ARG A 118 -11.26 -7.25 3.16
CA ARG A 118 -12.30 -7.83 2.29
C ARG A 118 -12.54 -9.33 2.49
N GLY A 119 -11.80 -9.99 3.39
CA GLY A 119 -11.91 -11.43 3.59
C GLY A 119 -11.44 -12.29 2.41
N ILE A 120 -10.59 -11.73 1.54
CA ILE A 120 -10.02 -12.44 0.39
C ILE A 120 -8.98 -13.46 0.88
N ARG A 121 -9.09 -14.71 0.41
CA ARG A 121 -8.26 -15.81 0.89
C ARG A 121 -7.17 -16.27 -0.07
N CYS A 122 -7.39 -16.15 -1.36
CA CYS A 122 -6.42 -16.60 -2.35
C CYS A 122 -6.12 -15.47 -3.34
N VAL A 123 -4.85 -15.11 -3.43
CA VAL A 123 -4.41 -14.01 -4.29
C VAL A 123 -3.23 -14.43 -5.14
N ARG A 124 -3.05 -13.74 -6.28
CA ARG A 124 -1.90 -13.91 -7.16
C ARG A 124 -1.09 -12.63 -7.21
N ILE A 125 0.24 -12.76 -7.12
CA ILE A 125 1.18 -11.65 -7.25
C ILE A 125 2.15 -11.98 -8.37
N VAL A 126 2.15 -11.16 -9.42
CA VAL A 126 3.08 -11.25 -10.54
C VAL A 126 4.30 -10.39 -10.23
N HIS A 127 5.47 -11.01 -10.08
CA HIS A 127 6.72 -10.31 -9.78
C HIS A 127 7.67 -10.22 -10.99
N GLY A 128 7.30 -10.89 -12.08
CA GLY A 128 8.12 -10.97 -13.28
C GLY A 128 9.26 -12.00 -13.18
N LYS A 129 9.84 -12.32 -14.32
CA LYS A 129 10.94 -13.31 -14.44
C LYS A 129 12.34 -12.70 -14.28
N GLY A 130 12.43 -11.40 -14.02
CA GLY A 130 13.72 -10.70 -13.88
C GLY A 130 14.46 -10.42 -15.19
N LEU A 131 13.86 -10.70 -16.37
CA LEU A 131 14.51 -10.54 -17.66
C LEU A 131 14.87 -9.08 -18.00
N GLY A 132 14.19 -8.11 -17.39
CA GLY A 132 14.43 -6.67 -17.57
C GLY A 132 15.36 -6.05 -16.52
N SER A 133 15.83 -6.81 -15.53
CA SER A 133 16.77 -6.29 -14.52
C SER A 133 18.20 -6.21 -15.09
N ARG A 134 19.02 -5.28 -14.55
CA ARG A 134 20.38 -5.00 -15.02
C ARG A 134 21.28 -6.24 -15.08
N ASN A 135 21.06 -7.22 -14.18
CA ASN A 135 21.81 -8.48 -14.10
C ASN A 135 20.96 -9.70 -14.49
N ARG A 136 19.76 -9.53 -15.04
CA ARG A 136 18.76 -10.61 -15.26
C ARG A 136 18.42 -11.39 -14.00
N GLU A 137 18.61 -10.79 -12.82
CA GLU A 137 18.25 -11.39 -11.54
C GLU A 137 16.81 -11.05 -11.16
N PRO A 138 16.03 -12.01 -10.65
CA PRO A 138 14.65 -11.79 -10.24
C PRO A 138 14.59 -11.14 -8.85
N VAL A 139 15.10 -9.91 -8.70
CA VAL A 139 15.21 -9.18 -7.42
C VAL A 139 13.89 -9.13 -6.68
N LEU A 140 12.79 -8.82 -7.38
CA LEU A 140 11.45 -8.75 -6.76
C LEU A 140 10.99 -10.13 -6.26
N LYS A 141 11.39 -11.22 -6.91
CA LYS A 141 11.08 -12.59 -6.45
C LYS A 141 11.64 -12.86 -5.06
N HIS A 142 12.93 -12.54 -4.85
CA HIS A 142 13.60 -12.76 -3.56
C HIS A 142 13.03 -11.85 -2.46
N LYS A 143 12.82 -10.57 -2.78
CA LYS A 143 12.23 -9.62 -1.83
C LYS A 143 10.80 -9.98 -1.45
N LEU A 144 9.97 -10.34 -2.43
CA LEU A 144 8.59 -10.75 -2.22
C LEU A 144 8.50 -11.97 -1.29
N ARG A 145 9.40 -12.96 -1.44
CA ARG A 145 9.50 -14.08 -0.51
C ARG A 145 9.63 -13.58 0.93
N ASN A 146 10.59 -12.71 1.19
CA ASN A 146 10.84 -12.17 2.52
C ASN A 146 9.64 -11.37 3.05
N TRP A 147 9.03 -10.52 2.23
CA TRP A 147 7.87 -9.72 2.63
C TRP A 147 6.66 -10.59 3.01
N LEU A 148 6.37 -11.62 2.22
CA LEU A 148 5.23 -12.51 2.48
C LEU A 148 5.40 -13.31 3.78
N MET A 149 6.61 -13.74 4.11
CA MET A 149 6.88 -14.51 5.33
C MET A 149 6.70 -13.70 6.60
N GLN A 150 6.92 -12.38 6.55
CA GLN A 150 6.75 -11.46 7.67
C GLN A 150 5.27 -11.17 7.99
N LYS A 151 4.35 -11.47 7.08
CA LYS A 151 2.92 -11.20 7.24
C LYS A 151 2.20 -12.36 7.91
N ASP A 152 1.64 -12.13 9.10
CA ASP A 152 0.93 -13.14 9.86
C ASP A 152 -0.32 -13.68 9.19
N GLU A 153 -0.93 -12.88 8.32
CA GLU A 153 -2.07 -13.27 7.50
C GLU A 153 -1.70 -14.29 6.41
N VAL A 154 -0.42 -14.42 6.03
CA VAL A 154 0.01 -15.39 5.02
C VAL A 154 0.17 -16.78 5.63
N ILE A 155 -0.64 -17.74 5.17
CA ILE A 155 -0.56 -19.16 5.56
C ILE A 155 0.47 -19.90 4.72
N ALA A 156 0.38 -19.73 3.41
CA ALA A 156 1.23 -20.43 2.44
C ALA A 156 1.36 -19.61 1.16
N TYR A 157 2.45 -19.83 0.45
CA TYR A 157 2.55 -19.41 -0.95
C TYR A 157 3.29 -20.46 -1.76
N ALA A 158 2.96 -20.50 -3.05
CA ALA A 158 3.60 -21.39 -4.01
C ALA A 158 3.75 -20.70 -5.36
N GLN A 159 4.75 -21.10 -6.15
CA GLN A 159 4.88 -20.65 -7.52
C GLN A 159 3.59 -20.93 -8.29
N ALA A 160 3.16 -19.97 -9.08
CA ALA A 160 1.95 -20.11 -9.90
C ALA A 160 2.13 -21.20 -10.98
N ARG A 161 1.01 -21.77 -11.45
CA ARG A 161 1.00 -22.69 -12.57
C ARG A 161 1.42 -21.96 -13.86
N ARG A 162 1.80 -22.71 -14.89
CA ARG A 162 2.24 -22.12 -16.18
C ARG A 162 1.20 -21.18 -16.78
N GLU A 163 -0.07 -21.56 -16.72
CA GLU A 163 -1.22 -20.79 -17.17
C GLU A 163 -1.44 -19.50 -16.35
N ASP A 164 -0.99 -19.48 -15.10
CA ASP A 164 -1.17 -18.37 -14.15
C ASP A 164 0.07 -17.46 -14.03
N GLY A 165 1.08 -17.64 -14.89
CA GLY A 165 2.30 -16.83 -14.90
C GLY A 165 3.59 -17.60 -14.61
N GLY A 166 3.51 -18.86 -14.16
CA GLY A 166 4.66 -19.75 -13.95
C GLY A 166 5.68 -19.19 -12.95
N SER A 167 6.97 -19.24 -13.35
CA SER A 167 8.09 -18.75 -12.52
C SER A 167 8.11 -17.24 -12.31
N GLY A 168 7.24 -16.47 -12.97
CA GLY A 168 7.09 -15.03 -12.82
C GLY A 168 5.98 -14.62 -11.86
N ALA A 169 5.25 -15.57 -11.27
CA ALA A 169 4.14 -15.28 -10.38
C ALA A 169 4.08 -16.25 -9.19
N VAL A 170 3.46 -15.80 -8.11
CA VAL A 170 3.22 -16.58 -6.89
C VAL A 170 1.73 -16.52 -6.53
N VAL A 171 1.18 -17.64 -6.10
CA VAL A 171 -0.16 -17.74 -5.51
C VAL A 171 -0.01 -17.80 -4.00
N VAL A 172 -0.74 -16.97 -3.29
CA VAL A 172 -0.67 -16.78 -1.84
C VAL A 172 -2.00 -17.13 -1.21
N LEU A 173 -1.97 -17.96 -0.16
CA LEU A 173 -3.12 -18.29 0.65
C LEU A 173 -3.08 -17.49 1.96
N LEU A 174 -4.15 -16.75 2.21
CA LEU A 174 -4.32 -15.91 3.40
C LEU A 174 -5.23 -16.58 4.43
N LYS A 175 -5.09 -16.19 5.69
CA LYS A 175 -6.01 -16.59 6.77
C LYS A 175 -7.43 -16.15 6.42
N ALA A 176 -8.40 -16.93 6.88
CA ALA A 176 -9.79 -16.44 6.90
C ALA A 176 -9.86 -15.24 7.86
N GLY A 177 -10.52 -14.20 7.44
CA GLY A 177 -10.85 -13.07 8.33
C GLY A 177 -11.89 -13.47 9.35
#